data_6491d5d258d984cc1a3feedd011414f7
#
_entry.id   6491d5d258d984cc1a3feedd011414f7
#
_cell.length_a   1.000
_cell.length_b   1.000
_cell.length_c   1.000
_cell.angle_alpha   90.00
_cell.angle_beta   90.00
_cell.angle_gamma   90.00
#
_symmetry.space_group_name_H-M   'P 1'
#
loop_
_entity.id
_entity.type
_entity.pdbx_description
1 polymer ?
#
loop_
_entity_poly.entity_id
_entity_poly.type
_entity_poly.pdbx_seq_one_letter_code
_entity_poly.pdbx_strand_id
1 'polypeptide(L)'
;HAAGDAVLVAVAACLRGVDAESPLIRWGGEEFVLVLRREREREDDARVAAVLRAVAELAVEVDGKSIAVRCSIGCTVCRPPALDIDAHIDRVMHRADAALYEAKHQGRHRAYAAEPANDGGVSLRLVARGDGDGGG
;
A
#
# COMPACT_ATOMS: atom_id res chain seq x y z
N HIS A 1 7.77 13.84 15.94
CA HIS A 1 7.91 15.11 15.26
C HIS A 1 6.55 15.61 14.76
N ALA A 2 6.21 16.87 15.01
CA ALA A 2 4.86 17.38 14.76
C ALA A 2 4.43 17.28 13.29
N ALA A 3 5.31 17.59 12.35
CA ALA A 3 5.00 17.51 10.92
C ALA A 3 4.76 16.07 10.47
N GLY A 4 5.62 15.14 10.94
CA GLY A 4 5.46 13.72 10.65
C GLY A 4 4.18 13.16 11.22
N ASP A 5 3.81 13.56 12.44
CA ASP A 5 2.57 13.11 13.09
C ASP A 5 1.34 13.62 12.31
N ALA A 6 1.36 14.86 11.84
CA ALA A 6 0.27 15.42 11.06
C ALA A 6 0.07 14.66 9.75
N VAL A 7 1.16 14.29 9.07
CA VAL A 7 1.11 13.50 7.85
C VAL A 7 0.53 12.12 8.13
N LEU A 8 0.99 11.44 9.18
CA LEU A 8 0.49 10.10 9.54
C LEU A 8 -0.99 10.11 9.88
N VAL A 9 -1.47 11.13 10.59
CA VAL A 9 -2.90 11.27 10.90
C VAL A 9 -3.71 11.46 9.62
N ALA A 10 -3.22 12.31 8.70
CA ALA A 10 -3.90 12.57 7.45
C ALA A 10 -3.95 11.32 6.54
N VAL A 11 -2.85 10.58 6.49
CA VAL A 11 -2.79 9.32 5.72
C VAL A 11 -3.76 8.29 6.31
N ALA A 12 -3.77 8.13 7.63
CA ALA A 12 -4.69 7.19 8.28
C ALA A 12 -6.15 7.54 7.98
N ALA A 13 -6.52 8.81 8.04
CA ALA A 13 -7.87 9.25 7.71
C ALA A 13 -8.21 8.99 6.24
N CYS A 14 -7.26 9.24 5.34
CA CYS A 14 -7.40 8.96 3.92
C CYS A 14 -7.65 7.47 3.66
N LEU A 15 -6.86 6.60 4.27
CA LEU A 15 -6.98 5.16 4.09
C LEU A 15 -8.29 4.61 4.65
N ARG A 16 -8.76 5.14 5.80
CA ARG A 16 -10.08 4.77 6.33
C ARG A 16 -11.21 5.18 5.39
N GLY A 17 -11.03 6.27 4.65
CA GLY A 17 -12.01 6.73 3.68
C GLY A 17 -12.09 5.90 2.41
N VAL A 18 -11.07 5.08 2.12
CA VAL A 18 -11.10 4.19 0.95
C VAL A 18 -12.19 3.13 1.10
N ASP A 19 -12.28 2.54 2.29
CA ASP A 19 -13.32 1.60 2.64
C ASP A 19 -13.45 1.58 4.16
N ALA A 20 -14.57 2.08 4.66
CA ALA A 20 -14.80 2.24 6.10
C ALA A 20 -14.81 0.90 6.85
N GLU A 21 -15.09 -0.21 6.15
CA GLU A 21 -15.14 -1.54 6.74
C GLU A 21 -13.82 -2.30 6.65
N SER A 22 -12.84 -1.78 5.92
CA SER A 22 -11.55 -2.43 5.77
C SER A 22 -10.68 -2.24 7.00
N PRO A 23 -10.14 -3.32 7.58
CA PRO A 23 -9.19 -3.19 8.67
C PRO A 23 -7.98 -2.37 8.24
N LEU A 24 -7.60 -1.42 9.08
CA LEU A 24 -6.41 -0.60 8.91
C LEU A 24 -5.57 -0.72 10.17
N ILE A 25 -4.32 -1.12 9.99
CA ILE A 25 -3.40 -1.36 11.09
C ILE A 25 -2.16 -0.51 10.88
N ARG A 26 -1.73 0.22 11.89
CA ARG A 26 -0.40 0.83 11.86
C ARG A 26 0.62 -0.24 12.23
N TRP A 27 1.39 -0.65 11.23
CA TRP A 27 2.30 -1.79 11.37
C TRP A 27 3.64 -1.40 11.96
N GLY A 28 4.13 -0.22 11.60
CA GLY A 28 5.39 0.31 12.09
C GLY A 28 5.33 1.83 12.15
N GLY A 29 6.47 2.49 12.29
CA GLY A 29 6.53 3.94 12.44
C GLY A 29 5.79 4.70 11.35
N GLU A 30 6.06 4.35 10.09
CA GLU A 30 5.49 4.99 8.91
C GLU A 30 4.72 4.01 8.02
N GLU A 31 4.48 2.80 8.50
CA GLU A 31 3.86 1.75 7.70
C GLU A 31 2.46 1.41 8.18
N PHE A 32 1.56 1.25 7.22
CA PHE A 32 0.19 0.83 7.44
C PHE A 32 -0.07 -0.45 6.66
N VAL A 33 -0.92 -1.30 7.21
CA VAL A 33 -1.48 -2.45 6.50
C VAL A 33 -2.97 -2.20 6.34
N LEU A 34 -3.43 -2.20 5.10
CA LEU A 34 -4.85 -2.06 4.76
C LEU A 34 -5.33 -3.37 4.14
N VAL A 35 -6.37 -3.94 4.73
CA VAL A 35 -6.94 -5.20 4.27
C VAL A 35 -8.22 -4.91 3.50
N LEU A 36 -8.14 -4.94 2.18
CA LEU A 36 -9.28 -4.70 1.32
C LEU A 36 -9.99 -6.01 0.99
N ARG A 37 -11.31 -6.03 1.13
CA ARG A 37 -12.10 -7.15 0.66
C ARG A 37 -12.05 -7.19 -0.86
N ARG A 38 -11.69 -8.34 -1.40
CA ARG A 38 -11.67 -8.53 -2.83
C ARG A 38 -13.07 -8.73 -3.35
N GLU A 39 -13.50 -7.89 -4.27
CA GLU A 39 -14.81 -7.99 -4.91
C GLU A 39 -14.69 -8.65 -6.28
N ARG A 40 -13.83 -8.09 -7.14
CA ARG A 40 -13.59 -8.61 -8.48
C ARG A 40 -12.09 -8.57 -8.77
N GLU A 41 -11.54 -9.69 -9.16
CA GLU A 41 -10.10 -9.82 -9.44
C GLU A 41 -9.60 -8.77 -10.42
N ARG A 42 -10.34 -8.54 -11.48
CA ARG A 42 -9.96 -7.58 -12.53
C ARG A 42 -9.92 -6.12 -12.06
N GLU A 43 -10.46 -5.83 -10.88
CA GLU A 43 -10.51 -4.49 -10.32
C GLU A 43 -9.40 -4.25 -9.29
N ASP A 44 -8.63 -5.27 -8.94
CA ASP A 44 -7.62 -5.18 -7.90
C ASP A 44 -6.61 -4.06 -8.19
N ASP A 45 -6.07 -4.04 -9.40
CA ASP A 45 -5.05 -3.05 -9.78
C ASP A 45 -5.61 -1.63 -9.73
N ALA A 46 -6.84 -1.44 -10.22
CA ALA A 46 -7.49 -0.14 -10.20
C ALA A 46 -7.74 0.36 -8.77
N ARG A 47 -8.09 -0.54 -7.86
CA ARG A 47 -8.30 -0.19 -6.46
C ARG A 47 -6.99 0.21 -5.78
N VAL A 48 -5.91 -0.50 -6.04
CA VAL A 48 -4.59 -0.15 -5.52
C VAL A 48 -4.12 1.19 -6.10
N ALA A 49 -4.29 1.39 -7.40
CA ALA A 49 -3.96 2.66 -8.04
C ALA A 49 -4.76 3.83 -7.43
N ALA A 50 -6.03 3.59 -7.09
CA ALA A 50 -6.87 4.59 -6.47
C ALA A 50 -6.35 4.99 -5.08
N VAL A 51 -5.85 4.04 -4.30
CA VAL A 51 -5.24 4.31 -3.00
C VAL A 51 -3.99 5.18 -3.16
N LEU A 52 -3.13 4.81 -4.09
CA LEU A 52 -1.91 5.56 -4.38
C LEU A 52 -2.23 7.02 -4.74
N ARG A 53 -3.23 7.21 -5.59
CA ARG A 53 -3.68 8.52 -6.03
C ARG A 53 -4.33 9.32 -4.90
N ALA A 54 -5.17 8.68 -4.08
CA ALA A 54 -5.83 9.33 -2.96
C ALA A 54 -4.82 9.91 -1.96
N VAL A 55 -3.75 9.16 -1.66
CA VAL A 55 -2.68 9.65 -0.79
C VAL A 55 -1.95 10.82 -1.45
N ALA A 56 -1.67 10.74 -2.75
CA ALA A 56 -0.95 11.78 -3.47
C ALA A 56 -1.75 13.09 -3.58
N GLU A 57 -3.07 13.02 -3.46
CA GLU A 57 -3.96 14.19 -3.49
C GLU A 57 -4.09 14.88 -2.13
N LEU A 58 -3.53 14.31 -1.08
CA LEU A 58 -3.58 14.92 0.25
C LEU A 58 -2.79 16.22 0.29
N ALA A 59 -3.41 17.24 0.87
CA ALA A 59 -2.74 18.48 1.19
C ALA A 59 -2.69 18.59 2.71
N VAL A 60 -1.51 18.41 3.28
CA VAL A 60 -1.31 18.48 4.73
C VAL A 60 -0.64 19.81 5.04
N GLU A 61 -1.30 20.63 5.84
CA GLU A 61 -0.75 21.91 6.23
C GLU A 61 -0.13 21.83 7.62
N VAL A 62 1.14 22.27 7.70
CA VAL A 62 1.86 22.35 8.96
C VAL A 62 2.62 23.67 8.97
N ASP A 63 2.36 24.47 10.01
CA ASP A 63 2.99 25.78 10.21
C ASP A 63 2.87 26.70 8.97
N GLY A 64 1.67 26.69 8.35
CA GLY A 64 1.39 27.53 7.19
C GLY A 64 1.97 27.03 5.87
N LYS A 65 2.61 25.86 5.87
CA LYS A 65 3.16 25.25 4.67
C LYS A 65 2.37 24.00 4.29
N SER A 66 2.15 23.84 2.98
CA SER A 66 1.52 22.65 2.45
C SER A 66 2.57 21.59 2.15
N ILE A 67 2.36 20.39 2.71
CA ILE A 67 3.26 19.26 2.54
C ILE A 67 2.63 18.29 1.57
N ALA A 68 3.35 17.97 0.49
CA ALA A 68 2.94 16.91 -0.43
C ALA A 68 3.21 15.54 0.20
N VAL A 69 2.23 14.64 0.09
CA VAL A 69 2.35 13.30 0.66
C VAL A 69 2.41 12.29 -0.47
N ARG A 70 3.34 11.38 -0.39
CA ARG A 70 3.47 10.29 -1.34
C ARG A 70 3.71 9.00 -0.58
N CYS A 71 3.23 7.89 -1.12
CA CYS A 71 3.44 6.59 -0.51
C CYS A 71 3.97 5.58 -1.51
N SER A 72 4.58 4.54 -1.01
CA SER A 72 4.91 3.35 -1.78
C SER A 72 4.03 2.22 -1.28
N ILE A 73 3.54 1.38 -2.18
CA ILE A 73 2.60 0.31 -1.84
C ILE A 73 3.15 -1.02 -2.31
N GLY A 74 3.15 -1.99 -1.40
CA GLY A 74 3.31 -3.40 -1.73
C GLY A 74 1.98 -4.09 -1.46
N CYS A 75 1.50 -4.85 -2.40
CA CYS A 75 0.24 -5.57 -2.23
C CYS A 75 0.35 -7.02 -2.67
N THR A 76 -0.53 -7.83 -2.11
CA THR A 76 -0.65 -9.24 -2.49
C THR A 76 -2.07 -9.71 -2.16
N VAL A 77 -2.46 -10.81 -2.75
CA VAL A 77 -3.76 -11.41 -2.47
C VAL A 77 -3.60 -12.40 -1.32
N CYS A 78 -4.46 -12.24 -0.32
CA CYS A 78 -4.56 -13.16 0.80
C CYS A 78 -5.81 -14.02 0.61
N ARG A 79 -5.64 -15.34 0.61
CA ARG A 79 -6.75 -16.29 0.58
C ARG A 79 -6.79 -17.02 1.90
N PRO A 80 -7.99 -17.19 2.50
CA PRO A 80 -8.07 -17.90 3.79
C PRO A 80 -7.45 -19.30 3.69
N PRO A 81 -6.57 -19.66 4.63
CA PRO A 81 -5.95 -20.98 4.62
C PRO A 81 -6.89 -22.03 5.21
N ALA A 82 -6.68 -23.27 4.82
CA ALA A 82 -7.35 -24.40 5.46
C ALA A 82 -6.76 -24.72 6.83
N LEU A 83 -5.45 -24.51 6.98
CA LEU A 83 -4.69 -24.85 8.20
C LEU A 83 -3.63 -23.77 8.45
N ASP A 84 -3.21 -23.65 9.72
CA ASP A 84 -2.11 -22.80 10.17
C ASP A 84 -2.20 -21.35 9.71
N ILE A 85 -3.07 -20.60 10.37
CA ILE A 85 -3.30 -19.19 10.09
C ILE A 85 -2.04 -18.35 10.30
N ASP A 86 -1.27 -18.60 11.35
CA ASP A 86 -0.08 -17.80 11.67
C ASP A 86 0.98 -17.92 10.57
N ALA A 87 1.28 -19.15 10.13
CA ALA A 87 2.23 -19.36 9.04
C ALA A 87 1.72 -18.73 7.73
N HIS A 88 0.41 -18.75 7.50
CA HIS A 88 -0.19 -18.15 6.33
C HIS A 88 -0.03 -16.62 6.35
N ILE A 89 -0.30 -15.98 7.49
CA ILE A 89 -0.13 -14.54 7.65
C ILE A 89 1.33 -14.15 7.42
N ASP A 90 2.28 -14.90 7.98
CA ASP A 90 3.70 -14.63 7.77
C ASP A 90 4.07 -14.68 6.29
N ARG A 91 3.57 -15.65 5.54
CA ARG A 91 3.82 -15.74 4.10
C ARG A 91 3.21 -14.57 3.32
N VAL A 92 1.98 -14.19 3.66
CA VAL A 92 1.30 -13.05 3.02
C VAL A 92 2.08 -11.76 3.29
N MET A 93 2.45 -11.52 4.53
CA MET A 93 3.21 -10.32 4.89
C MET A 93 4.58 -10.32 4.24
N HIS A 94 5.24 -11.47 4.15
CA HIS A 94 6.52 -11.57 3.43
C HIS A 94 6.39 -11.16 1.96
N ARG A 95 5.34 -11.60 1.28
CA ARG A 95 5.10 -11.21 -0.11
C ARG A 95 4.82 -9.71 -0.24
N ALA A 96 3.97 -9.18 0.63
CA ALA A 96 3.67 -7.75 0.61
C ALA A 96 4.92 -6.90 0.87
N ASP A 97 5.76 -7.33 1.80
CA ASP A 97 7.02 -6.64 2.10
C ASP A 97 7.99 -6.69 0.91
N ALA A 98 8.06 -7.81 0.20
CA ALA A 98 8.89 -7.91 -0.99
C ALA A 98 8.43 -6.93 -2.07
N ALA A 99 7.11 -6.82 -2.27
CA ALA A 99 6.55 -5.86 -3.21
C ALA A 99 6.80 -4.42 -2.78
N LEU A 100 6.66 -4.13 -1.50
CA LEU A 100 6.93 -2.79 -0.96
C LEU A 100 8.40 -2.40 -1.13
N TYR A 101 9.30 -3.35 -0.85
CA TYR A 101 10.72 -3.13 -1.06
C TYR A 101 11.01 -2.76 -2.52
N GLU A 102 10.41 -3.49 -3.46
CA GLU A 102 10.57 -3.21 -4.88
C GLU A 102 10.03 -1.82 -5.24
N ALA A 103 8.87 -1.44 -4.73
CA ALA A 103 8.30 -0.11 -4.96
C ALA A 103 9.25 0.99 -4.49
N LYS A 104 9.85 0.83 -3.31
CA LYS A 104 10.81 1.78 -2.77
C LYS A 104 12.10 1.81 -3.57
N HIS A 105 12.57 0.65 -4.00
CA HIS A 105 13.81 0.50 -4.76
C HIS A 105 13.71 1.09 -6.18
N GLN A 106 12.54 0.96 -6.80
CA GLN A 106 12.31 1.44 -8.16
C GLN A 106 11.98 2.94 -8.24
N GLY A 107 11.99 3.65 -7.12
CA GLY A 107 11.84 5.11 -7.13
C GLY A 107 10.73 5.66 -6.26
N ARG A 108 10.07 4.83 -5.48
CA ARG A 108 8.97 5.22 -4.60
C ARG A 108 7.76 5.75 -5.38
N HIS A 109 6.74 6.20 -4.69
CA HIS A 109 5.53 6.77 -5.29
C HIS A 109 4.95 5.86 -6.38
N ARG A 110 4.83 4.59 -6.05
CA ARG A 110 4.33 3.55 -6.95
C ARG A 110 3.86 2.35 -6.14
N ALA A 111 3.16 1.45 -6.82
CA ALA A 111 2.63 0.24 -6.23
C ALA A 111 3.14 -0.98 -7.00
N TYR A 112 3.59 -1.98 -6.27
CA TYR A 112 3.96 -3.29 -6.80
C TYR A 112 3.10 -4.36 -6.17
N ALA A 113 2.78 -5.39 -6.94
CA ALA A 113 2.09 -6.57 -6.47
C ALA A 113 3.05 -7.75 -6.43
N ALA A 114 2.90 -8.59 -5.43
CA ALA A 114 3.63 -9.85 -5.30
C ALA A 114 2.66 -11.01 -5.49
N GLU A 115 3.04 -11.94 -6.33
CA GLU A 115 2.28 -13.14 -6.63
C GLU A 115 3.16 -14.37 -6.43
N PRO A 116 2.58 -15.51 -5.97
CA PRO A 116 3.37 -16.74 -5.91
C PRO A 116 3.87 -17.13 -7.31
N ALA A 117 5.14 -17.45 -7.42
CA ALA A 117 5.73 -17.92 -8.68
C ALA A 117 5.75 -19.43 -8.75
N ASN A 118 5.86 -19.97 -9.96
CA ASN A 118 5.84 -21.42 -10.20
C ASN A 118 7.01 -22.16 -9.55
N ASP A 119 8.11 -21.46 -9.29
CA ASP A 119 9.32 -22.04 -8.69
C ASP A 119 9.29 -22.01 -7.15
N GLY A 120 8.16 -21.64 -6.54
CA GLY A 120 8.02 -21.48 -5.09
C GLY A 120 8.47 -20.13 -4.57
N GLY A 121 8.98 -19.25 -5.44
CA GLY A 121 9.36 -17.90 -5.07
C GLY A 121 8.24 -16.90 -5.25
N VAL A 122 8.61 -15.65 -5.47
CA VAL A 122 7.67 -14.54 -5.60
C VAL A 122 7.93 -13.82 -6.92
N SER A 123 6.87 -13.55 -7.66
CA SER A 123 6.90 -12.73 -8.85
C SER A 123 6.39 -11.33 -8.51
N LEU A 124 7.13 -10.30 -8.90
CA LEU A 124 6.80 -8.90 -8.62
C LEU A 124 6.36 -8.19 -9.89
N ARG A 125 5.32 -7.39 -9.78
CA ARG A 125 4.72 -6.72 -10.94
C ARG A 125 4.36 -5.27 -10.58
N LEU A 126 4.72 -4.33 -11.44
CA LEU A 126 4.31 -2.94 -11.28
C LEU A 126 2.80 -2.82 -11.51
N VAL A 127 2.09 -2.25 -10.54
CA VAL A 127 0.64 -2.03 -10.60
C VAL A 127 0.33 -0.62 -11.08
N ALA A 128 1.00 0.37 -10.51
CA ALA A 128 0.74 1.77 -10.81
C ALA A 128 1.93 2.63 -10.43
N ARG A 129 2.11 3.74 -11.16
CA ARG A 129 3.02 4.82 -10.78
C ARG A 129 2.21 6.03 -10.38
N GLY A 130 2.75 6.81 -9.45
CA GLY A 130 2.13 8.05 -9.09
C GLY A 130 2.27 9.11 -10.17
N ASP A 131 1.44 10.14 -10.09
CA ASP A 131 1.49 11.27 -11.01
C ASP A 131 2.84 11.99 -10.86
N GLY A 132 3.37 12.46 -11.95
CA GLY A 132 4.66 13.14 -11.99
C GLY A 132 5.80 12.24 -12.44
N ASP A 133 5.69 10.92 -12.29
CA ASP A 133 6.68 10.00 -12.86
C ASP A 133 6.61 9.97 -14.38
N GLY A 134 5.42 10.19 -14.93
CA GLY A 134 5.22 10.23 -16.36
C GLY A 134 5.82 11.46 -17.03
N GLY A 135 6.18 12.47 -16.25
CA GLY A 135 6.84 13.65 -16.76
C GLY A 135 8.34 13.50 -16.92
N GLY A 136 8.84 12.39 -16.43
CA GLY A 136 10.25 12.06 -16.55
C GLY A 136 10.59 11.50 -17.90
#